data_3308d8e07a855a30fbaf2464efe19e4d
#
_entry.id   3308d8e07a855a30fbaf2464efe19e4d
#
_cell.length_a   1.000
_cell.length_b   1.000
_cell.length_c   1.000
_cell.angle_alpha   90.00
_cell.angle_beta   90.00
_cell.angle_gamma   90.00
#
_symmetry.space_group_name_H-M   'P 1'
#
loop_
_entity.id
_entity.type
_entity.pdbx_description
1 polymer ?
#
loop_
_entity_poly.entity_id
_entity_poly.type
_entity_poly.pdbx_seq_one_letter_code
_entity_poly.pdbx_strand_id
1 'polypeptide(L)'
;MNVISFSVWGSAPSYFYGLLDNCIMIKHKLPEFTCFVYHNNSLPKNIKDVLIKLGNVRLIPMNNTNDKRNTMWRFLPAFYKNVNICLSRDTDSRIEPKEIKAIKDWLKSNKNFHIIRNHPMHRRRILAGLWGCRNKILRPLFKDYLNYISKPYKANNWIVDEIFLENIVYPYVMKLNTVYVNASHNRYEQKSSQYEFDNSLKNEYEHYLGCPTKKTNYIDKYYPNFLKGIRLTKYRVGK
;
A
#
# COMPACT_ATOMS: atom_id res chain seq x y z
N MET A 1 2.75 -14.03 -10.46
CA MET A 1 1.50 -13.46 -9.93
C MET A 1 1.64 -11.96 -9.73
N ASN A 2 0.53 -11.23 -9.73
CA ASN A 2 0.49 -9.80 -9.42
C ASN A 2 -0.08 -9.62 -8.01
N VAL A 3 0.54 -8.78 -7.20
CA VAL A 3 0.25 -8.66 -5.77
C VAL A 3 0.03 -7.20 -5.38
N ILE A 4 -1.03 -6.93 -4.62
CA ILE A 4 -1.15 -5.71 -3.82
C ILE A 4 -0.94 -6.11 -2.36
N SER A 5 0.01 -5.49 -1.71
CA SER A 5 0.52 -5.93 -0.41
C SER A 5 0.22 -4.94 0.70
N PHE A 6 -0.24 -5.48 1.82
CA PHE A 6 -0.63 -4.75 3.02
C PHE A 6 0.09 -5.29 4.25
N SER A 7 0.41 -4.40 5.18
CA SER A 7 0.75 -4.76 6.57
C SER A 7 -0.37 -4.31 7.49
N VAL A 8 -0.83 -5.20 8.37
CA VAL A 8 -1.84 -4.86 9.37
C VAL A 8 -1.44 -5.39 10.75
N TRP A 9 -1.34 -4.48 11.71
CA TRP A 9 -0.98 -4.74 13.08
C TRP A 9 -1.49 -3.61 13.99
N GLY A 10 -1.50 -3.84 15.31
CA GLY A 10 -2.08 -2.90 16.25
C GLY A 10 -3.59 -3.12 16.44
N SER A 11 -4.28 -2.20 17.12
CA SER A 11 -5.67 -2.37 17.55
C SER A 11 -6.65 -1.38 16.94
N ALA A 12 -6.22 -0.49 16.05
CA ALA A 12 -7.09 0.54 15.49
C ALA A 12 -8.08 -0.07 14.46
N PRO A 13 -9.39 -0.02 14.71
CA PRO A 13 -10.40 -0.60 13.81
C PRO A 13 -10.37 -0.03 12.39
N SER A 14 -9.93 1.23 12.22
CA SER A 14 -9.80 1.87 10.91
C SER A 14 -8.87 1.10 9.95
N TYR A 15 -7.82 0.47 10.47
CA TYR A 15 -6.92 -0.37 9.68
C TYR A 15 -7.62 -1.64 9.20
N PHE A 16 -8.43 -2.27 10.06
CA PHE A 16 -9.13 -3.51 9.72
C PHE A 16 -10.22 -3.30 8.68
N TYR A 17 -11.03 -2.26 8.88
CA TYR A 17 -12.08 -1.91 7.91
C TYR A 17 -11.49 -1.40 6.60
N GLY A 18 -10.44 -0.60 6.68
CA GLY A 18 -9.77 -0.13 5.49
C GLY A 18 -9.13 -1.24 4.68
N LEU A 19 -8.49 -2.20 5.34
CA LEU A 19 -7.99 -3.40 4.70
C LEU A 19 -9.11 -4.16 3.98
N LEU A 20 -10.23 -4.41 4.66
CA LEU A 20 -11.36 -5.13 4.09
C LEU A 20 -11.95 -4.39 2.88
N ASP A 21 -12.18 -3.09 3.01
CA ASP A 21 -12.71 -2.24 1.94
C ASP A 21 -11.80 -2.25 0.71
N ASN A 22 -10.48 -2.12 0.90
CA ASN A 22 -9.50 -2.22 -0.17
C ASN A 22 -9.51 -3.61 -0.85
N CYS A 23 -9.56 -4.70 -0.08
CA CYS A 23 -9.57 -6.05 -0.64
C CYS A 23 -10.84 -6.32 -1.48
N ILE A 24 -12.00 -5.82 -1.05
CA ILE A 24 -13.25 -5.90 -1.80
C ILE A 24 -13.13 -5.08 -3.10
N MET A 25 -12.64 -3.84 -3.00
CA MET A 25 -12.44 -2.97 -4.15
C MET A 25 -11.48 -3.61 -5.17
N ILE A 26 -10.34 -4.15 -4.72
CA ILE A 26 -9.36 -4.82 -5.57
C ILE A 26 -10.00 -6.00 -6.30
N LYS A 27 -10.81 -6.82 -5.62
CA LYS A 27 -11.55 -7.93 -6.25
C LYS A 27 -12.39 -7.48 -7.45
N HIS A 28 -13.01 -6.29 -7.35
CA HIS A 28 -13.92 -5.79 -8.37
C HIS A 28 -13.26 -4.90 -9.44
N LYS A 29 -12.19 -4.18 -9.11
CA LYS A 29 -11.57 -3.17 -9.98
C LYS A 29 -10.20 -3.55 -10.53
N LEU A 30 -9.50 -4.48 -9.85
CA LEU A 30 -8.18 -4.99 -10.19
C LEU A 30 -8.14 -6.51 -10.00
N PRO A 31 -9.04 -7.29 -10.65
CA PRO A 31 -9.20 -8.73 -10.41
C PRO A 31 -7.96 -9.56 -10.74
N GLU A 32 -7.03 -9.00 -11.52
CA GLU A 32 -5.74 -9.61 -11.85
C GLU A 32 -4.73 -9.59 -10.69
N PHE A 33 -5.06 -8.92 -9.57
CA PHE A 33 -4.21 -8.84 -8.38
C PHE A 33 -4.73 -9.71 -7.24
N THR A 34 -3.79 -10.36 -6.55
CA THR A 34 -4.03 -11.02 -5.25
C THR A 34 -3.59 -10.09 -4.12
N CYS A 35 -4.40 -9.93 -3.10
CA CYS A 35 -4.05 -9.18 -1.90
C CYS A 35 -3.18 -10.05 -0.98
N PHE A 36 -1.94 -9.66 -0.72
CA PHE A 36 -1.12 -10.26 0.33
C PHE A 36 -1.26 -9.43 1.60
N VAL A 37 -1.76 -10.05 2.66
CA VAL A 37 -2.03 -9.41 3.94
C VAL A 37 -1.10 -9.99 5.00
N TYR A 38 -0.04 -9.27 5.30
CA TYR A 38 0.87 -9.58 6.39
C TYR A 38 0.27 -9.09 7.70
N HIS A 39 0.08 -9.98 8.67
CA HIS A 39 -0.60 -9.63 9.91
C HIS A 39 -0.02 -10.35 11.12
N ASN A 40 -0.15 -9.74 12.29
CA ASN A 40 0.07 -10.39 13.58
C ASN A 40 -1.28 -10.87 14.18
N ASN A 41 -1.27 -11.25 15.45
CA ASN A 41 -2.46 -11.75 16.15
C ASN A 41 -3.54 -10.69 16.42
N SER A 42 -3.26 -9.40 16.18
CA SER A 42 -4.23 -8.32 16.41
C SER A 42 -5.37 -8.29 15.38
N LEU A 43 -5.19 -8.91 14.19
CA LEU A 43 -6.24 -8.95 13.17
C LEU A 43 -7.41 -9.81 13.65
N PRO A 44 -8.63 -9.26 13.84
CA PRO A 44 -9.78 -9.96 14.40
C PRO A 44 -10.22 -11.17 13.55
N LYS A 45 -10.70 -12.22 14.23
CA LYS A 45 -11.14 -13.46 13.57
C LYS A 45 -12.24 -13.22 12.53
N ASN A 46 -13.25 -12.42 12.87
CA ASN A 46 -14.36 -12.09 11.96
C ASN A 46 -13.89 -11.39 10.69
N ILE A 47 -12.88 -10.53 10.77
CA ILE A 47 -12.25 -9.88 9.59
C ILE A 47 -11.50 -10.92 8.76
N LYS A 48 -10.71 -11.80 9.40
CA LYS A 48 -10.01 -12.90 8.70
C LYS A 48 -10.99 -13.78 7.92
N ASP A 49 -12.10 -14.17 8.57
CA ASP A 49 -13.10 -15.05 7.97
C ASP A 49 -13.71 -14.42 6.70
N VAL A 50 -13.96 -13.10 6.70
CA VAL A 50 -14.46 -12.39 5.51
C VAL A 50 -13.37 -12.28 4.44
N LEU A 51 -12.14 -11.92 4.81
CA LEU A 51 -11.03 -11.82 3.86
C LEU A 51 -10.79 -13.16 3.14
N ILE A 52 -10.86 -14.28 3.86
CA ILE A 52 -10.73 -15.62 3.26
C ILE A 52 -11.86 -15.88 2.25
N LYS A 53 -13.11 -15.55 2.61
CA LYS A 53 -14.28 -15.73 1.72
C LYS A 53 -14.22 -14.88 0.46
N LEU A 54 -13.44 -13.77 0.43
CA LEU A 54 -13.26 -12.97 -0.77
C LEU A 54 -12.59 -13.74 -1.92
N GLY A 55 -11.71 -14.70 -1.61
CA GLY A 55 -11.02 -15.54 -2.59
C GLY A 55 -9.82 -14.89 -3.30
N ASN A 56 -9.67 -13.58 -3.22
CA ASN A 56 -8.52 -12.83 -3.76
C ASN A 56 -7.50 -12.43 -2.70
N VAL A 57 -7.58 -12.97 -1.48
CA VAL A 57 -6.74 -12.59 -0.35
C VAL A 57 -5.92 -13.78 0.13
N ARG A 58 -4.64 -13.54 0.39
CA ARG A 58 -3.73 -14.45 1.08
C ARG A 58 -3.32 -13.84 2.41
N LEU A 59 -3.76 -14.45 3.51
CA LEU A 59 -3.35 -14.07 4.86
C LEU A 59 -1.99 -14.69 5.16
N ILE A 60 -1.04 -13.88 5.63
CA ILE A 60 0.34 -14.29 5.93
C ILE A 60 0.64 -13.90 7.38
N PRO A 61 0.60 -14.88 8.31
CA PRO A 61 0.89 -14.61 9.70
C PRO A 61 2.36 -14.24 9.89
N MET A 62 2.60 -13.21 10.67
CA MET A 62 3.92 -12.71 11.04
C MET A 62 4.11 -12.79 12.56
N ASN A 63 5.33 -12.53 13.02
CA ASN A 63 5.64 -12.52 14.44
C ASN A 63 4.73 -11.55 15.19
N ASN A 64 4.34 -11.93 16.42
CA ASN A 64 3.45 -11.15 17.25
C ASN A 64 4.22 -10.02 17.96
N THR A 65 4.81 -9.13 17.20
CA THR A 65 5.48 -7.92 17.69
C THR A 65 4.61 -6.69 17.46
N ASN A 66 4.78 -5.67 18.31
CA ASN A 66 4.13 -4.38 18.15
C ASN A 66 5.19 -3.33 17.77
N ASP A 67 5.89 -3.59 16.67
CA ASP A 67 7.03 -2.81 16.19
C ASP A 67 6.66 -2.05 14.92
N LYS A 68 7.10 -0.82 14.80
CA LYS A 68 6.84 0.02 13.60
C LYS A 68 7.48 -0.55 12.33
N ARG A 69 8.51 -1.38 12.43
CA ARG A 69 9.07 -2.13 11.31
C ARG A 69 8.09 -3.11 10.68
N ASN A 70 7.00 -3.43 11.39
CA ASN A 70 5.91 -4.25 10.86
C ASN A 70 5.27 -3.62 9.61
N THR A 71 5.35 -2.29 9.44
CA THR A 71 4.92 -1.61 8.21
C THR A 71 5.69 -2.12 6.99
N MET A 72 6.92 -2.57 7.16
CA MET A 72 7.78 -3.05 6.08
C MET A 72 7.45 -4.48 5.61
N TRP A 73 6.63 -5.25 6.31
CA TRP A 73 6.22 -6.60 5.85
C TRP A 73 5.59 -6.54 4.46
N ARG A 74 4.83 -5.47 4.15
CA ARG A 74 4.21 -5.27 2.83
C ARG A 74 5.20 -5.12 1.68
N PHE A 75 6.50 -4.92 1.96
CA PHE A 75 7.54 -4.84 0.93
C PHE A 75 8.07 -6.21 0.51
N LEU A 76 7.87 -7.26 1.32
CA LEU A 76 8.38 -8.61 1.07
C LEU A 76 8.07 -9.16 -0.33
N PRO A 77 6.83 -9.00 -0.88
CA PRO A 77 6.53 -9.55 -2.20
C PRO A 77 7.39 -8.97 -3.33
N ALA A 78 7.92 -7.75 -3.18
CA ALA A 78 8.80 -7.14 -4.17
C ALA A 78 10.12 -7.91 -4.39
N PHE A 79 10.48 -8.80 -3.44
CA PHE A 79 11.68 -9.63 -3.48
C PHE A 79 11.41 -11.07 -3.90
N TYR A 80 10.15 -11.51 -4.02
CA TYR A 80 9.81 -12.90 -4.30
C TYR A 80 9.99 -13.26 -5.78
N LYS A 81 10.49 -14.48 -6.03
CA LYS A 81 10.72 -14.99 -7.39
C LYS A 81 9.44 -15.13 -8.22
N ASN A 82 8.34 -15.47 -7.58
CA ASN A 82 7.06 -15.77 -8.21
C ASN A 82 6.12 -14.55 -8.28
N VAL A 83 6.56 -13.37 -7.82
CA VAL A 83 5.83 -12.11 -7.96
C VAL A 83 6.35 -11.34 -9.15
N ASN A 84 5.47 -11.02 -10.09
CA ASN A 84 5.79 -10.24 -11.30
C ASN A 84 5.56 -8.75 -11.07
N ILE A 85 4.46 -8.40 -10.39
CA ILE A 85 4.08 -7.02 -10.05
C ILE A 85 3.78 -6.98 -8.56
N CYS A 86 4.36 -6.03 -7.85
CA CYS A 86 4.09 -5.74 -6.45
C CYS A 86 3.69 -4.28 -6.29
N LEU A 87 2.52 -4.02 -5.69
CA LEU A 87 2.10 -2.70 -5.25
C LEU A 87 2.04 -2.69 -3.73
N SER A 88 2.66 -1.71 -3.09
CA SER A 88 2.59 -1.51 -1.63
C SER A 88 1.52 -0.48 -1.29
N ARG A 89 0.60 -0.81 -0.36
CA ARG A 89 -0.51 0.05 0.03
C ARG A 89 -0.71 0.09 1.54
N ASP A 90 -1.24 1.24 1.99
CA ASP A 90 -1.67 1.43 3.38
C ASP A 90 -3.08 0.88 3.59
N THR A 91 -3.38 0.45 4.80
CA THR A 91 -4.72 -0.06 5.15
C THR A 91 -5.68 1.05 5.58
N ASP A 92 -5.17 2.19 6.01
CA ASP A 92 -5.98 3.33 6.46
C ASP A 92 -6.35 4.30 5.33
N SER A 93 -5.76 4.18 4.16
CA SER A 93 -6.17 4.87 2.94
C SER A 93 -7.00 3.97 2.03
N ARG A 94 -7.58 4.54 0.96
CA ARG A 94 -8.31 3.79 -0.07
C ARG A 94 -7.65 3.97 -1.42
N ILE A 95 -7.69 2.89 -2.21
CA ILE A 95 -7.27 2.96 -3.60
C ILE A 95 -8.36 3.65 -4.40
N GLU A 96 -8.01 4.75 -5.05
CA GLU A 96 -8.94 5.66 -5.73
C GLU A 96 -9.00 5.37 -7.25
N PRO A 97 -10.07 5.74 -7.95
CA PRO A 97 -10.16 5.60 -9.41
C PRO A 97 -8.98 6.27 -10.14
N LYS A 98 -8.56 7.44 -9.67
CA LYS A 98 -7.39 8.15 -10.20
C LYS A 98 -6.10 7.34 -10.02
N GLU A 99 -5.95 6.67 -8.89
CA GLU A 99 -4.82 5.79 -8.62
C GLU A 99 -4.84 4.54 -9.50
N ILE A 100 -6.02 3.92 -9.66
CA ILE A 100 -6.21 2.75 -10.56
C ILE A 100 -5.80 3.11 -11.98
N LYS A 101 -6.19 4.28 -12.47
CA LYS A 101 -5.80 4.77 -13.80
C LYS A 101 -4.28 4.94 -13.90
N ALA A 102 -3.66 5.58 -12.91
CA ALA A 102 -2.21 5.77 -12.85
C ALA A 102 -1.45 4.43 -12.86
N ILE A 103 -1.91 3.44 -12.09
CA ILE A 103 -1.37 2.08 -12.09
C ILE A 103 -1.47 1.46 -13.49
N LYS A 104 -2.65 1.52 -14.12
CA LYS A 104 -2.87 0.95 -15.45
C LYS A 104 -2.00 1.62 -16.52
N ASP A 105 -1.79 2.93 -16.44
CA ASP A 105 -0.92 3.65 -17.36
C ASP A 105 0.55 3.29 -17.17
N TRP A 106 1.00 3.18 -15.93
CA TRP A 106 2.34 2.65 -15.64
C TRP A 106 2.51 1.23 -16.19
N LEU A 107 1.54 0.35 -16.02
CA LEU A 107 1.61 -1.03 -16.53
C LEU A 107 1.72 -1.11 -18.06
N LYS A 108 1.21 -0.13 -18.80
CA LYS A 108 1.38 -0.01 -20.26
C LYS A 108 2.76 0.53 -20.68
N SER A 109 3.48 1.17 -19.76
CA SER A 109 4.82 1.71 -20.02
C SER A 109 5.87 0.60 -20.01
N ASN A 110 7.12 0.94 -20.35
CA ASN A 110 8.28 0.06 -20.22
C ASN A 110 9.04 0.24 -18.89
N LYS A 111 8.51 1.06 -17.96
CA LYS A 111 9.17 1.37 -16.68
C LYS A 111 8.88 0.31 -15.63
N ASN A 112 9.89 -0.06 -14.84
CA ASN A 112 9.80 -1.15 -13.88
C ASN A 112 9.47 -0.71 -12.44
N PHE A 113 9.52 0.59 -12.15
CA PHE A 113 9.21 1.14 -10.84
C PHE A 113 8.20 2.29 -10.96
N HIS A 114 7.20 2.33 -10.09
CA HIS A 114 6.13 3.33 -10.08
C HIS A 114 6.13 4.09 -8.76
N ILE A 115 6.04 5.41 -8.85
CA ILE A 115 5.92 6.33 -7.70
C ILE A 115 4.70 7.21 -7.91
N ILE A 116 3.89 7.39 -6.87
CA ILE A 116 2.72 8.26 -6.87
C ILE A 116 2.90 9.36 -5.82
N ARG A 117 2.80 10.63 -6.25
CA ARG A 117 2.84 11.84 -5.41
C ARG A 117 1.91 12.91 -5.97
N ASN A 118 0.65 12.89 -5.58
CA ASN A 118 -0.37 13.77 -6.14
C ASN A 118 -0.74 14.98 -5.26
N HIS A 119 0.01 15.23 -4.17
CA HIS A 119 -0.31 16.30 -3.23
C HIS A 119 0.94 17.01 -2.69
N PRO A 120 0.90 18.32 -2.38
CA PRO A 120 2.03 19.04 -1.78
C PRO A 120 2.56 18.46 -0.47
N MET A 121 1.70 17.79 0.30
CA MET A 121 2.09 17.09 1.54
C MET A 121 2.90 15.80 1.29
N HIS A 122 2.94 15.29 0.07
CA HIS A 122 3.77 14.14 -0.32
C HIS A 122 5.23 14.58 -0.46
N ARG A 123 5.89 14.80 0.71
CA ARG A 123 7.23 15.37 0.78
C ARG A 123 8.36 14.34 0.75
N ARG A 124 8.06 13.05 0.64
CA ARG A 124 9.04 11.97 0.51
C ARG A 124 9.28 11.60 -0.95
N ARG A 125 10.48 11.11 -1.25
CA ARG A 125 10.82 10.61 -2.59
C ARG A 125 9.93 9.44 -2.99
N ILE A 126 9.69 8.51 -2.04
CA ILE A 126 8.74 7.42 -2.18
C ILE A 126 7.90 7.35 -0.92
N LEU A 127 6.59 7.41 -1.06
CA LEU A 127 5.64 7.18 0.02
C LEU A 127 5.42 5.68 0.19
N ALA A 128 5.46 5.19 1.42
CA ALA A 128 5.45 3.76 1.70
C ALA A 128 4.21 3.01 1.21
N GLY A 129 3.06 3.70 1.12
CA GLY A 129 1.79 3.17 0.62
C GLY A 129 1.46 3.53 -0.83
N LEU A 130 2.35 4.19 -1.59
CA LEU A 130 2.05 4.71 -2.93
C LEU A 130 3.16 4.42 -3.95
N TRP A 131 3.62 3.17 -3.99
CA TRP A 131 4.60 2.72 -4.98
C TRP A 131 4.30 1.32 -5.49
N GLY A 132 4.96 0.97 -6.60
CA GLY A 132 4.93 -0.35 -7.17
C GLY A 132 6.20 -0.71 -7.93
N CYS A 133 6.43 -2.00 -8.11
CA CYS A 133 7.52 -2.50 -8.94
C CYS A 133 7.10 -3.74 -9.73
N ARG A 134 7.83 -4.03 -10.82
CA ARG A 134 7.68 -5.23 -11.63
C ARG A 134 9.02 -5.78 -12.07
N ASN A 135 8.96 -6.95 -12.75
CA ASN A 135 10.14 -7.59 -13.32
C ASN A 135 11.25 -7.88 -12.30
N LYS A 136 10.86 -8.06 -11.02
CA LYS A 136 11.78 -8.42 -9.93
C LYS A 136 12.92 -7.40 -9.71
N ILE A 137 12.69 -6.13 -10.10
CA ILE A 137 13.72 -5.10 -10.09
C ILE A 137 14.34 -4.87 -8.71
N LEU A 138 13.56 -5.03 -7.61
CA LEU A 138 14.05 -4.83 -6.25
C LEU A 138 14.74 -6.06 -5.65
N ARG A 139 14.72 -7.20 -6.32
CA ARG A 139 15.27 -8.44 -5.79
C ARG A 139 16.75 -8.36 -5.39
N PRO A 140 17.63 -7.64 -6.10
CA PRO A 140 19.00 -7.43 -5.66
C PRO A 140 19.14 -6.75 -4.30
N LEU A 141 18.15 -5.95 -3.88
CA LEU A 141 18.13 -5.25 -2.59
C LEU A 141 17.61 -6.10 -1.41
N PHE A 142 17.35 -7.40 -1.60
CA PHE A 142 16.78 -8.22 -0.55
C PHE A 142 17.69 -8.34 0.68
N LYS A 143 19.00 -8.44 0.48
CA LYS A 143 19.97 -8.44 1.58
C LYS A 143 19.96 -7.13 2.35
N ASP A 144 19.87 -6.00 1.64
CA ASP A 144 19.77 -4.67 2.28
C ASP A 144 18.50 -4.53 3.07
N TYR A 145 17.36 -5.04 2.55
CA TYR A 145 16.10 -5.09 3.28
C TYR A 145 16.24 -5.90 4.58
N LEU A 146 16.79 -7.13 4.53
CA LEU A 146 16.98 -7.95 5.72
C LEU A 146 17.89 -7.28 6.74
N ASN A 147 19.01 -6.70 6.30
CA ASN A 147 19.93 -5.96 7.15
C ASN A 147 19.26 -4.75 7.79
N TYR A 148 18.36 -4.08 7.07
CA TYR A 148 17.66 -2.91 7.57
C TYR A 148 16.66 -3.27 8.67
N ILE A 149 15.82 -4.30 8.45
CA ILE A 149 14.80 -4.71 9.43
C ILE A 149 15.39 -5.38 10.67
N SER A 150 16.61 -5.95 10.59
CA SER A 150 17.28 -6.60 11.73
C SER A 150 17.95 -5.62 12.70
N LYS A 151 18.24 -4.40 12.25
CA LYS A 151 18.90 -3.38 13.11
C LYS A 151 17.96 -2.91 14.21
N PRO A 152 18.48 -2.69 15.45
CA PRO A 152 17.68 -2.07 16.50
C PRO A 152 17.28 -0.66 16.05
N TYR A 153 15.99 -0.35 16.16
CA TYR A 153 15.44 0.94 15.77
C TYR A 153 14.95 1.71 17.01
N LYS A 154 15.24 3.01 17.08
CA LYS A 154 14.70 3.84 18.17
C LYS A 154 13.18 3.87 18.05
N ALA A 155 12.49 3.51 19.14
CA ALA A 155 11.06 3.14 19.19
C ALA A 155 10.06 4.19 18.64
N ASN A 156 10.46 5.43 18.39
CA ASN A 156 9.55 6.53 18.07
C ASN A 156 9.55 6.99 16.60
N ASN A 157 10.19 6.27 15.68
CA ASN A 157 10.24 6.71 14.28
C ASN A 157 9.18 6.01 13.42
N TRP A 158 8.07 6.74 13.12
CA TRP A 158 6.95 6.26 12.31
C TRP A 158 7.26 6.13 10.81
N ILE A 159 8.40 6.65 10.37
CA ILE A 159 8.78 6.72 8.94
C ILE A 159 9.90 5.73 8.58
N VAL A 160 10.04 4.65 9.36
CA VAL A 160 11.10 3.65 9.17
C VAL A 160 11.09 3.04 7.76
N ASP A 161 9.92 2.77 7.24
CA ASP A 161 9.69 2.23 5.90
C ASP A 161 10.01 3.27 4.80
N GLU A 162 9.64 4.54 5.00
CA GLU A 162 9.97 5.62 4.06
C GLU A 162 11.47 5.92 4.02
N ILE A 163 12.17 5.84 5.16
CA ILE A 163 13.64 6.02 5.22
C ILE A 163 14.35 4.91 4.42
N PHE A 164 13.89 3.66 4.52
CA PHE A 164 14.40 2.57 3.69
C PHE A 164 14.20 2.85 2.21
N LEU A 165 12.99 3.26 1.83
CA LEU A 165 12.66 3.59 0.45
C LEU A 165 13.49 4.76 -0.08
N GLU A 166 13.67 5.81 0.73
CA GLU A 166 14.39 7.02 0.33
C GLU A 166 15.90 6.79 0.20
N ASN A 167 16.51 6.03 1.11
CA ASN A 167 17.96 5.91 1.19
C ASN A 167 18.52 4.71 0.42
N ILE A 168 17.72 3.67 0.20
CA ILE A 168 18.16 2.42 -0.43
C ILE A 168 17.47 2.20 -1.77
N VAL A 169 16.14 2.24 -1.80
CA VAL A 169 15.37 1.91 -3.01
C VAL A 169 15.48 3.02 -4.05
N TYR A 170 15.24 4.27 -3.64
CA TYR A 170 15.19 5.40 -4.58
C TYR A 170 16.49 5.59 -5.38
N PRO A 171 17.70 5.68 -4.77
CA PRO A 171 18.92 5.84 -5.54
C PRO A 171 19.18 4.65 -6.48
N TYR A 172 18.81 3.44 -6.07
CA TYR A 172 18.95 2.25 -6.89
C TYR A 172 18.08 2.31 -8.16
N VAL A 173 16.77 2.58 -8.02
CA VAL A 173 15.86 2.61 -9.17
C VAL A 173 16.11 3.80 -10.09
N MET A 174 16.56 4.94 -9.55
CA MET A 174 16.94 6.11 -10.34
C MET A 174 18.18 5.83 -11.21
N LYS A 175 19.19 5.15 -10.66
CA LYS A 175 20.38 4.73 -11.42
C LYS A 175 20.03 3.83 -12.62
N LEU A 176 18.96 3.03 -12.50
CA LEU A 176 18.49 2.14 -13.57
C LEU A 176 17.63 2.86 -14.62
N ASN A 177 17.34 4.15 -14.45
CA ASN A 177 16.49 4.95 -15.35
C ASN A 177 15.15 4.28 -15.71
N THR A 178 14.50 3.62 -14.74
CA THR A 178 13.32 2.77 -14.97
C THR A 178 12.11 3.20 -14.14
N VAL A 179 12.06 4.47 -13.72
CA VAL A 179 11.01 5.02 -12.86
C VAL A 179 9.92 5.67 -13.69
N TYR A 180 8.67 5.41 -13.33
CA TYR A 180 7.46 6.08 -13.79
C TYR A 180 6.87 6.85 -12.61
N VAL A 181 6.77 8.16 -12.72
CA VAL A 181 6.33 9.02 -11.61
C VAL A 181 5.03 9.72 -11.97
N ASN A 182 3.96 9.43 -11.23
CA ASN A 182 2.77 10.29 -11.23
C ASN A 182 2.91 11.33 -10.13
N ALA A 183 3.22 12.56 -10.48
CA ALA A 183 3.38 13.66 -9.53
C ALA A 183 2.66 14.92 -9.99
N SER A 184 1.94 15.57 -9.06
CA SER A 184 1.38 16.92 -9.30
C SER A 184 2.42 18.03 -9.12
N HIS A 185 3.54 17.73 -8.47
CA HIS A 185 4.61 18.67 -8.19
C HIS A 185 5.97 18.04 -8.47
N ASN A 186 6.74 18.72 -9.31
CA ASN A 186 8.10 18.26 -9.63
C ASN A 186 9.07 18.69 -8.53
N ARG A 187 9.65 17.72 -7.81
CA ARG A 187 10.62 18.00 -6.74
C ARG A 187 11.92 17.23 -6.85
N TYR A 188 11.92 16.05 -7.45
CA TYR A 188 13.01 15.10 -7.30
C TYR A 188 13.53 14.53 -8.62
N GLU A 189 12.66 14.32 -9.60
CA GLU A 189 13.00 13.68 -10.86
C GLU A 189 13.02 14.68 -12.02
N GLN A 190 13.71 14.32 -13.11
CA GLN A 190 13.62 15.06 -14.37
C GLN A 190 12.22 14.97 -14.95
N LYS A 191 11.79 16.02 -15.66
CA LYS A 191 10.46 16.14 -16.27
C LYS A 191 10.11 14.94 -17.18
N SER A 192 11.09 14.34 -17.85
CA SER A 192 10.93 13.17 -18.72
C SER A 192 10.49 11.89 -18.00
N SER A 193 10.65 11.81 -16.68
CA SER A 193 10.20 10.67 -15.86
C SER A 193 8.83 10.91 -15.21
N GLN A 194 8.20 12.05 -15.48
CA GLN A 194 6.96 12.45 -14.85
C GLN A 194 5.78 12.34 -15.82
N TYR A 195 4.67 11.87 -15.28
CA TYR A 195 3.43 11.63 -16.00
C TYR A 195 2.29 12.28 -15.22
N GLU A 196 1.43 12.99 -15.92
CA GLU A 196 0.29 13.65 -15.31
C GLU A 196 -0.77 12.64 -14.86
N PHE A 197 -1.56 13.03 -13.87
CA PHE A 197 -2.77 12.32 -13.52
C PHE A 197 -3.89 12.65 -14.49
N ASP A 198 -4.80 11.73 -14.68
CA ASP A 198 -6.07 12.01 -15.34
C ASP A 198 -6.92 12.89 -14.41
N ASN A 199 -6.92 14.21 -14.69
CA ASN A 199 -7.62 15.20 -13.87
C ASN A 199 -9.13 15.22 -14.10
N SER A 200 -9.66 14.48 -15.11
CA SER A 200 -11.09 14.25 -15.27
C SER A 200 -11.67 13.33 -14.18
N LEU A 201 -10.82 12.49 -13.57
CA LEU A 201 -11.22 11.60 -12.49
C LEU A 201 -11.21 12.33 -11.14
N LYS A 202 -12.33 12.27 -10.43
CA LYS A 202 -12.45 12.77 -9.07
C LYS A 202 -12.06 11.71 -8.06
N ASN A 203 -11.54 12.12 -6.90
CA ASN A 203 -11.37 11.24 -5.77
C ASN A 203 -12.75 10.89 -5.18
N GLU A 204 -12.96 9.61 -4.84
CA GLU A 204 -14.22 9.13 -4.24
C GLU A 204 -14.23 9.30 -2.72
N TYR A 205 -13.07 9.22 -2.09
CA TYR A 205 -12.97 9.13 -0.64
C TYR A 205 -12.38 10.37 0.00
N GLU A 206 -11.28 10.88 -0.53
CA GLU A 206 -10.51 11.93 0.14
C GLU A 206 -9.90 12.94 -0.83
N HIS A 207 -9.29 13.98 -0.26
CA HIS A 207 -8.73 15.11 -1.01
C HIS A 207 -7.49 14.73 -1.84
N TYR A 208 -6.74 13.68 -1.44
CA TYR A 208 -5.55 13.21 -2.15
C TYR A 208 -5.33 11.71 -1.94
N LEU A 209 -4.60 11.08 -2.87
CA LEU A 209 -4.30 9.65 -2.82
C LEU A 209 -3.44 9.34 -1.58
N GLY A 210 -3.74 8.20 -0.91
CA GLY A 210 -3.03 7.80 0.30
C GLY A 210 -3.47 8.55 1.57
N CYS A 211 -4.47 9.45 1.50
CA CYS A 211 -5.02 10.10 2.68
C CYS A 211 -5.73 9.10 3.58
N PRO A 212 -5.45 9.05 4.90
CA PRO A 212 -6.17 8.21 5.81
C PRO A 212 -7.68 8.54 5.85
N THR A 213 -8.54 7.53 5.77
CA THR A 213 -9.99 7.70 5.79
C THR A 213 -10.70 6.62 6.60
N LYS A 214 -11.85 6.97 7.18
CA LYS A 214 -12.74 6.03 7.87
C LYS A 214 -13.90 5.54 6.98
N LYS A 215 -14.00 6.04 5.75
CA LYS A 215 -15.07 5.64 4.81
C LYS A 215 -14.90 4.19 4.37
N THR A 216 -16.02 3.49 4.17
CA THR A 216 -16.08 2.05 3.85
C THR A 216 -17.06 1.75 2.70
N ASN A 217 -16.95 2.52 1.61
CA ASN A 217 -17.91 2.48 0.50
C ASN A 217 -18.11 1.07 -0.11
N TYR A 218 -17.03 0.28 -0.22
CA TYR A 218 -17.12 -1.07 -0.82
C TYR A 218 -17.69 -2.09 0.15
N ILE A 219 -17.43 -1.99 1.45
CA ILE A 219 -18.08 -2.83 2.47
C ILE A 219 -19.58 -2.56 2.42
N ASP A 220 -19.99 -1.30 2.46
CA ASP A 220 -21.40 -0.91 2.48
C ASP A 220 -22.13 -1.35 1.21
N LYS A 221 -21.47 -1.26 0.06
CA LYS A 221 -22.02 -1.64 -1.23
C LYS A 221 -22.18 -3.15 -1.40
N TYR A 222 -21.16 -3.95 -1.06
CA TYR A 222 -21.13 -5.38 -1.37
C TYR A 222 -21.43 -6.29 -0.19
N TYR A 223 -21.37 -5.74 1.05
CA TYR A 223 -21.63 -6.46 2.30
C TYR A 223 -22.46 -5.60 3.26
N PRO A 224 -23.66 -5.11 2.87
CA PRO A 224 -24.42 -4.10 3.64
C PRO A 224 -24.81 -4.55 5.05
N ASN A 225 -24.87 -5.85 5.31
CA ASN A 225 -25.20 -6.40 6.63
C ASN A 225 -23.96 -6.69 7.49
N PHE A 226 -22.76 -6.58 6.94
CA PHE A 226 -21.53 -6.91 7.66
C PHE A 226 -21.28 -5.97 8.85
N LEU A 227 -21.51 -4.67 8.65
CA LEU A 227 -21.32 -3.66 9.69
C LEU A 227 -22.50 -3.58 10.68
N LYS A 228 -23.71 -4.07 10.31
CA LYS A 228 -24.87 -4.03 11.19
C LYS A 228 -24.72 -4.90 12.44
N GLY A 229 -23.96 -5.99 12.37
CA GLY A 229 -23.65 -6.88 13.50
C GLY A 229 -22.44 -6.48 14.33
N ILE A 230 -21.63 -5.56 13.83
CA ILE A 230 -20.44 -5.08 14.52
C ILE A 230 -20.77 -3.72 15.12
N ARG A 231 -21.01 -3.67 16.45
CA ARG A 231 -21.10 -2.40 17.17
C ARG A 231 -19.78 -1.67 16.94
N LEU A 232 -19.78 -0.68 16.04
CA LEU A 232 -18.75 0.34 15.96
C LEU A 232 -18.82 1.11 17.28
N THR A 233 -18.06 0.68 18.28
CA THR A 233 -17.86 1.49 19.47
C THR A 233 -17.37 2.84 18.94
N LYS A 234 -18.15 3.89 19.20
CA LYS A 234 -17.83 5.26 18.84
C LYS A 234 -16.46 5.60 19.41
N TYR A 235 -15.40 5.41 18.62
CA TYR A 235 -14.13 5.94 19.01
C TYR A 235 -14.23 7.47 18.89
N ARG A 236 -14.36 8.13 20.02
CA ARG A 236 -14.09 9.55 20.13
C ARG A 236 -12.63 9.74 19.70
N VAL A 237 -12.44 10.43 18.60
CA VAL A 237 -11.13 10.98 18.23
C VAL A 237 -10.80 11.95 19.38
N GLY A 238 -9.80 11.62 20.19
CA GLY A 238 -9.21 12.57 21.11
C GLY A 238 -8.76 13.79 20.30
N LYS A 239 -9.10 14.97 20.84
CA LYS A 239 -8.69 16.28 20.33
C LYS A 239 -7.18 16.39 20.23
#